data_a829d9d79a8646c431f7a59d7488c580
#
_entry.id   a829d9d79a8646c431f7a59d7488c580
#
_cell.length_a   1.000
_cell.length_b   1.000
_cell.length_c   1.000
_cell.angle_alpha   90.00
_cell.angle_beta   90.00
_cell.angle_gamma   90.00
#
_symmetry.space_group_name_H-M   'P 1'
#
loop_
_entity.id
_entity.type
_entity.pdbx_description
1 polymer ?
#
loop_
_entity_poly.entity_id
_entity_poly.type
_entity_poly.pdbx_seq_one_letter_code
_entity_poly.pdbx_strand_id
1 'polypeptide(L)'
;MTHAIDCFTAHCSDAMRNSLAACTCINHIFPIGNPTETDAPFIPLERNLSTQALRDIAQLCTGDYLLLYTHAGDLRIGYRAIERMLHTATENNAHWVYSHRYIVKQGETIAVPTNEYQEGSVRDDFDFGPLVLIRTEALRQFLATEPEDMQYGALYQLRLHISRTGLLVHINEHLYTEHEQDTRTSGEKQFDYVDPRNRQIQIEMEQACTAHLKIVGAYIDHHSLQTIDTAVGDFPNEATVIIPVKNRARTIGDAIQSVLSQETDFPFNLIVVDNHSTDGTTELLTQLSISNNQLSVITPSRQDLGIGGCWDLAIRHPHCGRYAVQLDSDDLYSGPHTLQRIVDTFRHERCAMVVGSYRLCNFALETLPPGVIDHREWTAENGMNNALRINGLGAPRAFYTPVIREIGFPNVSYGEDYAVGIAISRRYRLGRIYDPIYLCRRWEGNSDAALSPERVAAHNHYKDSLRTQEIRARKQQGTV
;
A
#
# COMPACT_ATOMS: atom_id res chain seq x y z
N MET A 1 -32.69 -10.30 -24.50
CA MET A 1 -32.56 -11.40 -23.56
C MET A 1 -32.39 -10.78 -22.19
N THR A 2 -33.19 -11.19 -21.22
CA THR A 2 -33.04 -10.73 -19.83
C THR A 2 -31.87 -11.52 -19.22
N HIS A 3 -30.74 -10.87 -19.01
CA HIS A 3 -29.60 -11.48 -18.31
C HIS A 3 -29.97 -11.80 -16.87
N ALA A 4 -29.56 -12.97 -16.41
CA ALA A 4 -29.84 -13.49 -15.08
C ALA A 4 -28.62 -13.37 -14.16
N ILE A 5 -28.87 -13.06 -12.91
CA ILE A 5 -27.85 -12.95 -11.85
C ILE A 5 -28.11 -13.98 -10.77
N ASP A 6 -27.08 -14.73 -10.39
CA ASP A 6 -27.08 -15.51 -9.14
C ASP A 6 -26.26 -14.76 -8.08
N CYS A 7 -26.84 -14.57 -6.89
CA CYS A 7 -26.23 -13.81 -5.81
C CYS A 7 -25.58 -14.75 -4.80
N PHE A 8 -24.34 -14.47 -4.44
CA PHE A 8 -23.55 -15.16 -3.44
C PHE A 8 -23.18 -14.19 -2.33
N THR A 9 -23.55 -14.50 -1.08
CA THR A 9 -23.43 -13.57 0.03
C THR A 9 -22.92 -14.22 1.30
N ALA A 10 -21.90 -13.63 1.92
CA ALA A 10 -21.31 -14.09 3.18
C ALA A 10 -22.27 -13.89 4.39
N HIS A 11 -23.25 -12.99 4.27
CA HIS A 11 -24.29 -12.75 5.24
C HIS A 11 -25.60 -12.45 4.50
N CYS A 12 -26.70 -12.94 5.03
CA CYS A 12 -28.02 -12.69 4.41
C CYS A 12 -29.10 -12.62 5.50
N SER A 13 -29.29 -11.42 6.07
CA SER A 13 -30.46 -11.16 6.92
C SER A 13 -31.76 -11.25 6.09
N ASP A 14 -32.90 -11.46 6.76
CA ASP A 14 -34.21 -11.48 6.09
C ASP A 14 -34.49 -10.18 5.33
N ALA A 15 -34.07 -9.03 5.89
CA ALA A 15 -34.20 -7.74 5.23
C ALA A 15 -33.38 -7.66 3.94
N MET A 16 -32.14 -8.13 3.97
CA MET A 16 -31.25 -8.21 2.80
C MET A 16 -31.81 -9.19 1.77
N ARG A 17 -32.24 -10.39 2.19
CA ARG A 17 -32.86 -11.40 1.31
C ARG A 17 -34.08 -10.83 0.59
N ASN A 18 -34.98 -10.16 1.31
CA ASN A 18 -36.17 -9.55 0.71
C ASN A 18 -35.82 -8.43 -0.28
N SER A 19 -34.80 -7.63 0.05
CA SER A 19 -34.31 -6.56 -0.84
C SER A 19 -33.72 -7.12 -2.14
N LEU A 20 -32.91 -8.17 -2.06
CA LEU A 20 -32.33 -8.84 -3.21
C LEU A 20 -33.40 -9.57 -4.04
N ALA A 21 -34.34 -10.28 -3.40
CA ALA A 21 -35.42 -10.98 -4.07
C ALA A 21 -36.42 -10.03 -4.80
N ALA A 22 -36.49 -8.78 -4.38
CA ALA A 22 -37.28 -7.75 -5.07
C ALA A 22 -36.63 -7.30 -6.40
N CYS A 23 -35.36 -7.58 -6.64
CA CYS A 23 -34.66 -7.27 -7.90
C CYS A 23 -35.00 -8.34 -8.94
N THR A 24 -35.72 -7.98 -9.98
CA THR A 24 -36.24 -8.92 -11.00
C THR A 24 -35.17 -9.62 -11.84
N CYS A 25 -33.92 -9.15 -11.76
CA CYS A 25 -32.78 -9.73 -12.46
C CYS A 25 -32.03 -10.79 -11.63
N ILE A 26 -32.38 -10.97 -10.33
CA ILE A 26 -31.78 -12.00 -9.46
C ILE A 26 -32.61 -13.28 -9.54
N ASN A 27 -31.96 -14.40 -9.91
CA ASN A 27 -32.57 -15.71 -10.00
C ASN A 27 -32.50 -16.46 -8.66
N HIS A 28 -31.29 -16.57 -8.09
CA HIS A 28 -31.03 -17.32 -6.86
C HIS A 28 -30.15 -16.52 -5.91
N ILE A 29 -30.30 -16.80 -4.62
CA ILE A 29 -29.47 -16.24 -3.54
C ILE A 29 -28.87 -17.41 -2.77
N PHE A 30 -27.54 -17.52 -2.82
CA PHE A 30 -26.75 -18.56 -2.16
C PHE A 30 -26.00 -17.98 -0.96
N PRO A 31 -26.20 -18.47 0.26
CA PRO A 31 -25.37 -18.09 1.39
C PRO A 31 -23.98 -18.70 1.25
N ILE A 32 -22.95 -17.93 1.60
CA ILE A 32 -21.56 -18.36 1.70
C ILE A 32 -21.16 -18.20 3.17
N GLY A 33 -20.59 -19.24 3.82
CA GLY A 33 -20.19 -19.16 5.23
C GLY A 33 -20.77 -20.27 6.09
N ASN A 34 -20.73 -20.16 7.42
CA ASN A 34 -21.25 -21.21 8.31
C ASN A 34 -22.76 -21.38 8.19
N PRO A 35 -23.29 -22.62 8.09
CA PRO A 35 -24.71 -22.87 8.00
C PRO A 35 -25.39 -22.45 9.31
N THR A 36 -26.23 -21.43 9.22
CA THR A 36 -27.26 -21.18 10.21
C THR A 36 -28.59 -21.59 9.59
N GLU A 37 -29.06 -22.78 9.92
CA GLU A 37 -30.46 -23.25 9.80
C GLU A 37 -31.19 -23.10 8.45
N THR A 38 -30.53 -23.16 7.29
CA THR A 38 -31.21 -23.14 5.99
C THR A 38 -30.85 -24.36 5.14
N ASP A 39 -31.87 -24.99 4.49
CA ASP A 39 -31.73 -26.09 3.53
C ASP A 39 -31.09 -25.68 2.17
N ALA A 40 -30.53 -24.49 2.08
CA ALA A 40 -29.92 -23.98 0.86
C ALA A 40 -28.51 -24.59 0.64
N PRO A 41 -28.08 -24.78 -0.60
CA PRO A 41 -26.69 -25.15 -0.89
C PRO A 41 -25.74 -24.15 -0.24
N PHE A 42 -24.79 -24.70 0.50
CA PHE A 42 -23.90 -23.92 1.34
C PHE A 42 -22.46 -24.04 0.84
N ILE A 43 -21.75 -22.91 0.75
CA ILE A 43 -20.34 -22.86 0.39
C ILE A 43 -19.55 -22.38 1.61
N PRO A 44 -18.60 -23.16 2.14
CA PRO A 44 -17.75 -22.72 3.23
C PRO A 44 -16.99 -21.44 2.80
N LEU A 45 -17.17 -20.36 3.58
CA LEU A 45 -16.40 -19.14 3.41
C LEU A 45 -15.45 -19.01 4.59
N GLU A 46 -14.20 -19.24 4.34
CA GLU A 46 -13.16 -18.77 5.21
C GLU A 46 -12.93 -17.26 4.96
N ARG A 47 -12.08 -16.62 5.74
CA ARG A 47 -11.86 -15.16 5.80
C ARG A 47 -11.70 -14.49 4.42
N ASN A 48 -11.21 -15.24 3.41
CA ASN A 48 -11.14 -14.89 2.00
C ASN A 48 -11.62 -16.08 1.17
N LEU A 49 -12.20 -15.82 -0.02
CA LEU A 49 -12.66 -16.87 -0.91
C LEU A 49 -11.49 -17.73 -1.41
N SER A 50 -11.55 -19.05 -1.13
CA SER A 50 -10.56 -20.02 -1.64
C SER A 50 -10.82 -20.40 -3.09
N THR A 51 -9.84 -21.02 -3.75
CA THR A 51 -10.02 -21.56 -5.10
C THR A 51 -11.14 -22.59 -5.15
N GLN A 52 -11.28 -23.40 -4.10
CA GLN A 52 -12.38 -24.37 -4.01
C GLN A 52 -13.74 -23.67 -3.92
N ALA A 53 -13.86 -22.63 -3.11
CA ALA A 53 -15.09 -21.83 -3.03
C ALA A 53 -15.46 -21.21 -4.38
N LEU A 54 -14.49 -20.76 -5.16
CA LEU A 54 -14.73 -20.24 -6.51
C LEU A 54 -15.20 -21.36 -7.47
N ARG A 55 -14.70 -22.59 -7.35
CA ARG A 55 -15.19 -23.75 -8.12
C ARG A 55 -16.63 -24.07 -7.76
N ASP A 56 -16.97 -24.09 -6.47
CA ASP A 56 -18.33 -24.37 -6.00
C ASP A 56 -19.31 -23.28 -6.49
N ILE A 57 -18.92 -22.00 -6.42
CA ILE A 57 -19.68 -20.87 -7.00
C ILE A 57 -19.91 -21.10 -8.48
N ALA A 58 -18.87 -21.44 -9.24
CA ALA A 58 -18.97 -21.65 -10.70
C ALA A 58 -19.88 -22.83 -11.07
N GLN A 59 -19.97 -23.87 -10.23
CA GLN A 59 -20.87 -25.01 -10.41
C GLN A 59 -22.34 -24.65 -10.10
N LEU A 60 -22.58 -23.87 -9.05
CA LEU A 60 -23.93 -23.45 -8.63
C LEU A 60 -24.48 -22.32 -9.51
N CYS A 61 -23.62 -21.47 -10.07
CA CYS A 61 -24.05 -20.32 -10.85
C CYS A 61 -24.60 -20.76 -12.22
N THR A 62 -25.88 -20.47 -12.44
CA THR A 62 -26.59 -20.68 -13.71
C THR A 62 -26.80 -19.41 -14.49
N GLY A 63 -26.69 -18.26 -13.84
CA GLY A 63 -26.86 -16.94 -14.43
C GLY A 63 -25.67 -16.49 -15.30
N ASP A 64 -25.90 -15.51 -16.15
CA ASP A 64 -24.85 -14.88 -16.97
C ASP A 64 -23.82 -14.11 -16.13
N TYR A 65 -24.29 -13.63 -14.98
CA TYR A 65 -23.49 -12.89 -14.00
C TYR A 65 -23.69 -13.45 -12.58
N LEU A 66 -22.65 -13.36 -11.77
CA LEU A 66 -22.72 -13.56 -10.34
C LEU A 66 -22.55 -12.22 -9.61
N LEU A 67 -23.41 -11.96 -8.64
CA LEU A 67 -23.30 -10.87 -7.68
C LEU A 67 -22.66 -11.42 -6.42
N LEU A 68 -21.47 -10.94 -6.06
CA LEU A 68 -20.72 -11.42 -4.91
C LEU A 68 -20.69 -10.33 -3.83
N TYR A 69 -21.16 -10.69 -2.63
CA TYR A 69 -21.02 -9.86 -1.42
C TYR A 69 -20.15 -10.57 -0.40
N THR A 70 -18.98 -9.99 -0.09
CA THR A 70 -17.91 -10.65 0.68
C THR A 70 -17.86 -10.30 2.17
N HIS A 71 -18.64 -9.31 2.62
CA HIS A 71 -18.66 -8.91 4.03
C HIS A 71 -19.77 -9.62 4.83
N ALA A 72 -19.55 -9.76 6.14
CA ALA A 72 -20.51 -10.39 7.05
C ALA A 72 -21.58 -9.42 7.59
N GLY A 73 -21.51 -8.13 7.26
CA GLY A 73 -22.46 -7.12 7.70
C GLY A 73 -23.71 -7.04 6.83
N ASP A 74 -24.75 -6.35 7.33
CA ASP A 74 -25.95 -6.08 6.55
C ASP A 74 -25.66 -5.13 5.38
N LEU A 75 -26.24 -5.49 4.23
CA LEU A 75 -26.18 -4.74 2.98
C LEU A 75 -27.56 -4.15 2.67
N ARG A 76 -27.62 -2.86 2.44
CA ARG A 76 -28.81 -2.17 1.91
C ARG A 76 -28.56 -1.76 0.47
N ILE A 77 -29.30 -2.36 -0.46
CA ILE A 77 -29.22 -2.06 -1.89
C ILE A 77 -29.89 -0.70 -2.15
N GLY A 78 -29.24 0.15 -2.93
CA GLY A 78 -29.79 1.42 -3.40
C GLY A 78 -30.86 1.24 -4.47
N TYR A 79 -31.58 2.32 -4.77
CA TYR A 79 -32.64 2.28 -5.80
C TYR A 79 -32.10 1.83 -7.15
N ARG A 80 -32.63 0.70 -7.65
CA ARG A 80 -32.24 0.06 -8.93
C ARG A 80 -30.73 -0.16 -9.09
N ALA A 81 -30.01 -0.35 -8.01
CA ALA A 81 -28.54 -0.45 -8.03
C ALA A 81 -28.06 -1.71 -8.78
N ILE A 82 -28.72 -2.84 -8.59
CA ILE A 82 -28.33 -4.10 -9.26
C ILE A 82 -28.62 -4.02 -10.76
N GLU A 83 -29.77 -3.47 -11.17
CA GLU A 83 -30.09 -3.23 -12.57
C GLU A 83 -29.10 -2.24 -13.22
N ARG A 84 -28.64 -1.23 -12.47
CA ARG A 84 -27.61 -0.29 -12.90
C ARG A 84 -26.28 -0.99 -13.15
N MET A 85 -25.85 -1.86 -12.24
CA MET A 85 -24.63 -2.67 -12.41
C MET A 85 -24.76 -3.62 -13.61
N LEU A 86 -25.90 -4.31 -13.74
CA LEU A 86 -26.14 -5.23 -14.85
C LEU A 86 -26.17 -4.51 -16.21
N HIS A 87 -26.86 -3.38 -16.29
CA HIS A 87 -26.88 -2.57 -17.52
C HIS A 87 -25.48 -2.13 -17.91
N THR A 88 -24.68 -1.63 -16.94
CA THR A 88 -23.28 -1.26 -17.17
C THR A 88 -22.45 -2.44 -17.64
N ALA A 89 -22.63 -3.61 -17.02
CA ALA A 89 -21.91 -4.82 -17.40
C ALA A 89 -22.21 -5.27 -18.83
N THR A 90 -23.48 -5.24 -19.23
CA THR A 90 -23.92 -5.68 -20.55
C THR A 90 -23.50 -4.71 -21.65
N GLU A 91 -23.74 -3.41 -21.48
CA GLU A 91 -23.43 -2.39 -22.49
C GLU A 91 -21.91 -2.27 -22.75
N ASN A 92 -21.08 -2.48 -21.70
CA ASN A 92 -19.61 -2.39 -21.82
C ASN A 92 -18.95 -3.74 -22.06
N ASN A 93 -19.71 -4.83 -22.15
CA ASN A 93 -19.15 -6.18 -22.17
C ASN A 93 -18.17 -6.43 -21.01
N ALA A 94 -18.48 -5.87 -19.82
CA ALA A 94 -17.59 -5.90 -18.67
C ALA A 94 -17.55 -7.29 -18.02
N HIS A 95 -16.38 -7.65 -17.51
CA HIS A 95 -16.17 -8.88 -16.77
C HIS A 95 -16.27 -8.70 -15.25
N TRP A 96 -16.05 -7.47 -14.78
CA TRP A 96 -16.11 -7.09 -13.36
C TRP A 96 -16.68 -5.68 -13.25
N VAL A 97 -17.73 -5.48 -12.44
CA VAL A 97 -18.33 -4.15 -12.18
C VAL A 97 -18.40 -3.90 -10.70
N TYR A 98 -18.06 -2.70 -10.29
CA TYR A 98 -18.07 -2.24 -8.89
C TYR A 98 -18.40 -0.76 -8.81
N SER A 99 -18.69 -0.28 -7.59
CA SER A 99 -19.14 1.11 -7.40
C SER A 99 -18.67 1.70 -6.07
N HIS A 100 -18.92 2.99 -5.89
CA HIS A 100 -18.86 3.64 -4.57
C HIS A 100 -19.93 3.07 -3.63
N ARG A 101 -19.76 3.30 -2.33
CA ARG A 101 -20.69 2.88 -1.30
C ARG A 101 -20.83 3.90 -0.18
N TYR A 102 -21.87 3.74 0.60
CA TYR A 102 -21.97 4.32 1.93
C TYR A 102 -21.61 3.28 2.99
N ILE A 103 -21.00 3.72 4.09
CA ILE A 103 -20.76 2.92 5.28
C ILE A 103 -21.49 3.58 6.45
N VAL A 104 -22.26 2.79 7.23
CA VAL A 104 -22.82 3.25 8.49
C VAL A 104 -21.86 2.86 9.61
N LYS A 105 -21.32 3.87 10.29
CA LYS A 105 -20.40 3.72 11.41
C LYS A 105 -20.89 4.56 12.58
N GLN A 106 -21.12 3.93 13.74
CA GLN A 106 -21.62 4.62 14.95
C GLN A 106 -22.89 5.45 14.71
N GLY A 107 -23.74 5.03 13.77
CA GLY A 107 -24.98 5.71 13.42
C GLY A 107 -24.82 6.83 12.36
N GLU A 108 -23.62 7.18 11.98
CA GLU A 108 -23.35 8.14 10.90
C GLU A 108 -23.18 7.43 9.56
N THR A 109 -23.68 8.03 8.49
CA THR A 109 -23.51 7.54 7.12
C THR A 109 -22.36 8.29 6.45
N ILE A 110 -21.34 7.56 6.08
CA ILE A 110 -20.11 8.08 5.47
C ILE A 110 -20.05 7.64 4.01
N ALA A 111 -19.83 8.57 3.09
CA ALA A 111 -19.56 8.27 1.69
C ALA A 111 -18.12 7.73 1.53
N VAL A 112 -17.96 6.57 0.91
CA VAL A 112 -16.67 5.94 0.66
C VAL A 112 -16.49 5.73 -0.84
N PRO A 113 -15.66 6.57 -1.48
CA PRO A 113 -15.34 6.39 -2.89
C PRO A 113 -14.40 5.20 -3.09
N THR A 114 -14.57 4.51 -4.21
CA THR A 114 -13.62 3.56 -4.77
C THR A 114 -12.89 4.19 -5.94
N ASN A 115 -11.71 3.67 -6.29
CA ASN A 115 -10.93 4.20 -7.41
C ASN A 115 -11.22 3.45 -8.71
N GLU A 116 -11.03 4.14 -9.83
CA GLU A 116 -10.98 3.48 -11.14
C GLU A 116 -9.76 2.56 -11.20
N TYR A 117 -9.94 1.35 -11.74
CA TYR A 117 -8.88 0.36 -11.87
C TYR A 117 -7.89 0.77 -12.96
N GLN A 118 -6.62 0.78 -12.63
CA GLN A 118 -5.50 1.05 -13.54
C GLN A 118 -4.64 -0.21 -13.72
N GLU A 119 -3.80 -0.24 -14.75
CA GLU A 119 -2.82 -1.31 -14.94
C GLU A 119 -1.94 -1.56 -13.70
N GLY A 120 -1.65 -0.50 -12.95
CA GLY A 120 -0.88 -0.54 -11.70
C GLY A 120 -1.70 -0.79 -10.43
N SER A 121 -3.01 -0.99 -10.53
CA SER A 121 -3.86 -1.30 -9.37
C SER A 121 -3.70 -2.77 -8.91
N VAL A 122 -2.44 -3.27 -8.95
CA VAL A 122 -2.09 -4.65 -8.60
C VAL A 122 -1.98 -4.89 -7.09
N ARG A 123 -2.02 -3.85 -6.26
CA ARG A 123 -1.95 -4.00 -4.80
C ARG A 123 -3.08 -4.88 -4.28
N ASP A 124 -2.80 -5.72 -3.29
CA ASP A 124 -3.77 -6.68 -2.76
C ASP A 124 -4.92 -6.03 -1.97
N ASP A 125 -4.69 -4.84 -1.42
CA ASP A 125 -5.68 -4.03 -0.69
C ASP A 125 -6.49 -3.05 -1.59
N PHE A 126 -6.52 -3.26 -2.92
CA PHE A 126 -7.35 -2.43 -3.80
C PHE A 126 -8.83 -2.57 -3.44
N ASP A 127 -9.47 -1.44 -3.12
CA ASP A 127 -10.86 -1.41 -2.65
C ASP A 127 -11.85 -1.37 -3.83
N PHE A 128 -12.48 -2.51 -4.13
CA PHE A 128 -13.63 -2.62 -5.03
C PHE A 128 -14.96 -2.40 -4.31
N GLY A 129 -14.93 -2.22 -3.00
CA GLY A 129 -16.09 -2.47 -2.15
C GLY A 129 -16.39 -3.97 -2.02
N PRO A 130 -17.22 -4.34 -1.03
CA PRO A 130 -17.56 -5.75 -0.79
C PRO A 130 -18.60 -6.32 -1.76
N LEU A 131 -19.27 -5.47 -2.55
CA LEU A 131 -20.29 -5.88 -3.52
C LEU A 131 -19.75 -5.68 -4.94
N VAL A 132 -19.61 -6.78 -5.68
CA VAL A 132 -19.15 -6.78 -7.06
C VAL A 132 -20.01 -7.66 -7.94
N LEU A 133 -20.18 -7.25 -9.21
CA LEU A 133 -20.85 -8.05 -10.25
C LEU A 133 -19.79 -8.60 -11.20
N ILE A 134 -19.73 -9.93 -11.33
CA ILE A 134 -18.74 -10.62 -12.14
C ILE A 134 -19.45 -11.43 -13.23
N ARG A 135 -18.92 -11.41 -14.45
CA ARG A 135 -19.42 -12.28 -15.52
C ARG A 135 -19.09 -13.73 -15.19
N THR A 136 -20.11 -14.61 -15.19
CA THR A 136 -19.93 -16.04 -14.86
C THR A 136 -18.92 -16.73 -15.77
N GLU A 137 -18.95 -16.40 -17.05
CA GLU A 137 -18.01 -16.95 -18.03
C GLU A 137 -16.55 -16.56 -17.72
N ALA A 138 -16.30 -15.35 -17.22
CA ALA A 138 -14.95 -14.93 -16.81
C ALA A 138 -14.40 -15.75 -15.63
N LEU A 139 -15.25 -16.11 -14.67
CA LEU A 139 -14.90 -17.02 -13.58
C LEU A 139 -14.58 -18.42 -14.11
N ARG A 140 -15.41 -18.96 -15.03
CA ARG A 140 -15.20 -20.28 -15.65
C ARG A 140 -13.90 -20.32 -16.47
N GLN A 141 -13.64 -19.27 -17.25
CA GLN A 141 -12.39 -19.16 -18.01
C GLN A 141 -11.17 -19.11 -17.11
N PHE A 142 -11.23 -18.38 -16.00
CA PHE A 142 -10.17 -18.40 -15.00
C PHE A 142 -9.92 -19.82 -14.45
N LEU A 143 -10.96 -20.51 -14.02
CA LEU A 143 -10.84 -21.87 -13.47
C LEU A 143 -10.35 -22.89 -14.50
N ALA A 144 -10.66 -22.69 -15.78
CA ALA A 144 -10.16 -23.53 -16.89
C ALA A 144 -8.65 -23.36 -17.15
N THR A 145 -8.00 -22.31 -16.61
CA THR A 145 -6.53 -22.18 -16.66
C THR A 145 -5.82 -23.02 -15.62
N GLU A 146 -6.55 -23.81 -14.82
CA GLU A 146 -6.01 -24.58 -13.69
C GLU A 146 -5.15 -23.71 -12.76
N PRO A 147 -5.74 -22.64 -12.18
CA PRO A 147 -5.00 -21.74 -11.31
C PRO A 147 -4.44 -22.48 -10.10
N GLU A 148 -3.33 -21.99 -9.56
CA GLU A 148 -2.77 -22.47 -8.32
C GLU A 148 -3.81 -22.43 -7.19
N ASP A 149 -3.96 -23.55 -6.44
CA ASP A 149 -4.90 -23.63 -5.33
C ASP A 149 -4.47 -22.71 -4.18
N MET A 150 -5.35 -21.75 -3.84
CA MET A 150 -5.15 -20.79 -2.78
C MET A 150 -6.29 -20.85 -1.77
N GLN A 151 -5.95 -20.73 -0.50
CA GLN A 151 -6.93 -20.69 0.57
C GLN A 151 -7.45 -19.26 0.79
N TYR A 152 -6.62 -18.25 0.59
CA TYR A 152 -6.92 -16.85 0.87
C TYR A 152 -6.81 -15.93 -0.36
N GLY A 153 -5.96 -16.26 -1.31
CA GLY A 153 -5.59 -15.43 -2.45
C GLY A 153 -6.42 -15.60 -3.71
N ALA A 154 -7.40 -16.52 -3.74
CA ALA A 154 -8.07 -16.91 -4.98
C ALA A 154 -8.89 -15.80 -5.63
N LEU A 155 -9.60 -14.98 -4.84
CA LEU A 155 -10.36 -13.83 -5.37
C LEU A 155 -9.41 -12.76 -5.95
N TYR A 156 -8.26 -12.55 -5.31
CA TYR A 156 -7.21 -11.67 -5.81
C TYR A 156 -6.63 -12.21 -7.12
N GLN A 157 -6.35 -13.51 -7.19
CA GLN A 157 -5.86 -14.17 -8.40
C GLN A 157 -6.88 -14.07 -9.56
N LEU A 158 -8.18 -14.28 -9.30
CA LEU A 158 -9.28 -14.08 -10.26
C LEU A 158 -9.30 -12.64 -10.77
N ARG A 159 -9.23 -11.66 -9.89
CA ARG A 159 -9.20 -10.25 -10.25
C ARG A 159 -8.02 -9.92 -11.19
N LEU A 160 -6.82 -10.39 -10.83
CA LEU A 160 -5.62 -10.21 -11.66
C LEU A 160 -5.75 -10.92 -13.02
N HIS A 161 -6.42 -12.07 -13.07
CA HIS A 161 -6.74 -12.75 -14.34
C HIS A 161 -7.68 -11.89 -15.19
N ILE A 162 -8.79 -11.43 -14.63
CA ILE A 162 -9.78 -10.60 -15.34
C ILE A 162 -9.15 -9.31 -15.85
N SER A 163 -8.23 -8.69 -15.08
CA SER A 163 -7.55 -7.46 -15.52
C SER A 163 -6.71 -7.60 -16.80
N ARG A 164 -6.38 -8.85 -17.18
CA ARG A 164 -5.65 -9.15 -18.43
C ARG A 164 -6.57 -9.61 -19.57
N THR A 165 -7.72 -10.16 -19.23
CA THR A 165 -8.57 -10.89 -20.21
C THR A 165 -9.90 -10.20 -20.48
N GLY A 166 -10.28 -9.22 -19.67
CA GLY A 166 -11.55 -8.53 -19.78
C GLY A 166 -11.51 -7.12 -19.19
N LEU A 167 -12.68 -6.49 -19.18
CA LEU A 167 -12.84 -5.12 -18.73
C LEU A 167 -13.37 -5.09 -17.28
N LEU A 168 -12.69 -4.32 -16.41
CA LEU A 168 -13.20 -3.93 -15.11
C LEU A 168 -13.81 -2.53 -15.24
N VAL A 169 -15.06 -2.37 -14.84
CA VAL A 169 -15.78 -1.10 -14.95
C VAL A 169 -16.15 -0.57 -13.57
N HIS A 170 -15.72 0.64 -13.30
CA HIS A 170 -16.09 1.39 -12.12
C HIS A 170 -17.31 2.26 -12.40
N ILE A 171 -18.32 2.19 -11.53
CA ILE A 171 -19.47 3.09 -11.55
C ILE A 171 -19.25 4.16 -10.48
N ASN A 172 -19.08 5.40 -10.91
CA ASN A 172 -18.89 6.56 -10.04
C ASN A 172 -20.22 7.01 -9.40
N GLU A 173 -20.91 6.07 -8.75
CA GLU A 173 -22.19 6.25 -8.07
C GLU A 173 -22.17 5.43 -6.76
N HIS A 174 -22.83 5.94 -5.69
CA HIS A 174 -22.99 5.20 -4.44
C HIS A 174 -24.22 4.30 -4.55
N LEU A 175 -24.00 3.04 -4.90
CA LEU A 175 -25.10 2.12 -5.24
C LEU A 175 -25.64 1.32 -4.05
N TYR A 176 -24.93 1.30 -2.93
CA TYR A 176 -25.34 0.54 -1.74
C TYR A 176 -24.80 1.14 -0.45
N THR A 177 -25.34 0.68 0.65
CA THR A 177 -24.92 1.02 2.02
C THR A 177 -24.58 -0.26 2.78
N GLU A 178 -23.43 -0.32 3.42
CA GLU A 178 -23.06 -1.39 4.34
C GLU A 178 -22.98 -0.89 5.79
N HIS A 179 -23.22 -1.78 6.74
CA HIS A 179 -22.94 -1.55 8.15
C HIS A 179 -21.55 -2.07 8.49
N GLU A 180 -20.64 -1.16 8.89
CA GLU A 180 -19.29 -1.56 9.25
C GLU A 180 -19.31 -2.50 10.46
N GLN A 181 -18.80 -3.71 10.26
CA GLN A 181 -18.43 -4.62 11.33
C GLN A 181 -16.92 -4.66 11.43
N ASP A 182 -16.37 -4.12 12.51
CA ASP A 182 -14.93 -4.19 12.76
C ASP A 182 -14.56 -5.58 13.29
N THR A 183 -14.13 -6.46 12.41
CA THR A 183 -13.68 -7.82 12.75
C THR A 183 -12.16 -7.93 12.87
N ARG A 184 -11.44 -6.80 12.88
CA ARG A 184 -9.99 -6.78 12.91
C ARG A 184 -9.43 -7.30 14.22
N THR A 185 -8.29 -7.98 14.10
CA THR A 185 -7.50 -8.45 15.24
C THR A 185 -6.27 -7.56 15.51
N SER A 186 -5.94 -6.64 14.59
CA SER A 186 -4.87 -5.65 14.71
C SER A 186 -5.40 -4.31 15.23
N GLY A 187 -4.51 -3.47 15.78
CA GLY A 187 -4.88 -2.16 16.33
C GLY A 187 -5.30 -1.13 15.29
N GLU A 188 -4.59 -1.05 14.16
CA GLU A 188 -4.81 -0.08 13.10
C GLU A 188 -4.89 -0.76 11.72
N LYS A 189 -5.92 -0.42 10.94
CA LYS A 189 -6.19 -1.01 9.61
C LYS A 189 -5.00 -0.90 8.65
N GLN A 190 -4.26 0.19 8.70
CA GLN A 190 -3.13 0.42 7.80
C GLN A 190 -1.96 -0.56 7.99
N PHE A 191 -1.90 -1.30 9.11
CA PHE A 191 -0.85 -2.28 9.40
C PHE A 191 -1.30 -3.74 9.25
N ASP A 192 -2.53 -4.00 8.84
CA ASP A 192 -3.04 -5.38 8.68
C ASP A 192 -2.22 -6.18 7.67
N TYR A 193 -1.70 -5.53 6.63
CA TYR A 193 -0.92 -6.17 5.57
C TYR A 193 0.48 -6.65 6.01
N VAL A 194 0.99 -6.15 7.14
CA VAL A 194 2.29 -6.57 7.71
C VAL A 194 2.15 -7.35 9.01
N ASP A 195 0.92 -7.61 9.48
CA ASP A 195 0.68 -8.36 10.70
C ASP A 195 1.16 -9.82 10.53
N PRO A 196 2.10 -10.30 11.38
CA PRO A 196 2.61 -11.68 11.29
C PRO A 196 1.52 -12.76 11.37
N ARG A 197 0.36 -12.46 11.98
CA ARG A 197 -0.79 -13.37 12.04
C ARG A 197 -1.43 -13.62 10.69
N ASN A 198 -1.20 -12.73 9.73
CA ASN A 198 -1.69 -12.84 8.36
C ASN A 198 -0.63 -13.38 7.39
N ARG A 199 0.46 -14.03 7.90
CA ARG A 199 1.60 -14.44 7.09
C ARG A 199 1.23 -15.34 5.91
N GLN A 200 0.35 -16.31 6.10
CA GLN A 200 -0.08 -17.21 5.02
C GLN A 200 -0.83 -16.43 3.92
N ILE A 201 -1.70 -15.50 4.32
CA ILE A 201 -2.41 -14.62 3.38
C ILE A 201 -1.40 -13.81 2.55
N GLN A 202 -0.41 -13.21 3.20
CA GLN A 202 0.64 -12.42 2.54
C GLN A 202 1.42 -13.25 1.51
N ILE A 203 1.76 -14.50 1.84
CA ILE A 203 2.49 -15.41 0.94
C ILE A 203 1.66 -15.69 -0.33
N GLU A 204 0.39 -16.05 -0.18
CA GLU A 204 -0.48 -16.33 -1.33
C GLU A 204 -0.72 -15.08 -2.19
N MET A 205 -0.91 -13.90 -1.57
CA MET A 205 -1.03 -12.64 -2.31
C MET A 205 0.26 -12.31 -3.08
N GLU A 206 1.43 -12.55 -2.49
CA GLU A 206 2.72 -12.38 -3.17
C GLU A 206 2.87 -13.33 -4.36
N GLN A 207 2.51 -14.60 -4.19
CA GLN A 207 2.53 -15.60 -5.26
C GLN A 207 1.63 -15.18 -6.43
N ALA A 208 0.39 -14.78 -6.16
CA ALA A 208 -0.56 -14.32 -7.18
C ALA A 208 -0.05 -13.08 -7.93
N CYS A 209 0.48 -12.08 -7.19
CA CYS A 209 1.03 -10.86 -7.79
C CYS A 209 2.26 -11.18 -8.66
N THR A 210 3.18 -12.01 -8.15
CA THR A 210 4.39 -12.41 -8.86
C THR A 210 4.06 -13.16 -10.15
N ALA A 211 3.11 -14.08 -10.11
CA ALA A 211 2.62 -14.80 -11.30
C ALA A 211 2.02 -13.81 -12.32
N HIS A 212 1.21 -12.86 -11.86
CA HIS A 212 0.66 -11.80 -12.72
C HIS A 212 1.76 -10.98 -13.39
N LEU A 213 2.77 -10.51 -12.63
CA LEU A 213 3.88 -9.72 -13.17
C LEU A 213 4.69 -10.48 -14.22
N LYS A 214 4.89 -11.80 -14.04
CA LYS A 214 5.51 -12.67 -15.05
C LYS A 214 4.70 -12.71 -16.33
N ILE A 215 3.38 -12.90 -16.23
CA ILE A 215 2.49 -12.99 -17.41
C ILE A 215 2.45 -11.67 -18.19
N VAL A 216 2.41 -10.52 -17.49
CA VAL A 216 2.37 -9.21 -18.15
C VAL A 216 3.75 -8.69 -18.59
N GLY A 217 4.83 -9.42 -18.32
CA GLY A 217 6.19 -9.03 -18.71
C GLY A 217 6.79 -7.92 -17.86
N ALA A 218 6.34 -7.76 -16.60
CA ALA A 218 6.82 -6.76 -15.66
C ALA A 218 7.57 -7.35 -14.45
N TYR A 219 7.85 -8.64 -14.47
CA TYR A 219 8.65 -9.33 -13.46
C TYR A 219 10.13 -8.96 -13.59
N ILE A 220 10.79 -8.69 -12.47
CA ILE A 220 12.23 -8.47 -12.39
C ILE A 220 12.89 -9.68 -11.73
N ASP A 221 13.86 -10.28 -12.42
CA ASP A 221 14.72 -11.30 -11.83
C ASP A 221 15.78 -10.63 -10.94
N HIS A 222 15.88 -11.05 -9.68
CA HIS A 222 16.85 -10.50 -8.74
C HIS A 222 18.31 -10.66 -9.19
N HIS A 223 18.62 -11.68 -10.01
CA HIS A 223 19.94 -11.85 -10.59
C HIS A 223 20.31 -10.76 -11.62
N SER A 224 19.33 -10.08 -12.21
CA SER A 224 19.54 -8.98 -13.15
C SER A 224 19.84 -7.64 -12.46
N LEU A 225 19.67 -7.55 -11.14
CA LEU A 225 19.84 -6.31 -10.40
C LEU A 225 21.30 -5.91 -10.27
N GLN A 226 21.55 -4.64 -10.51
CA GLN A 226 22.87 -4.04 -10.41
C GLN A 226 23.28 -3.80 -8.95
N THR A 227 24.58 -3.90 -8.68
CA THR A 227 25.21 -3.42 -7.45
C THR A 227 25.77 -2.03 -7.68
N ILE A 228 25.85 -1.23 -6.60
CA ILE A 228 26.54 0.05 -6.65
C ILE A 228 28.05 -0.11 -6.48
N ASP A 229 28.80 0.86 -7.00
CA ASP A 229 30.21 1.04 -6.65
C ASP A 229 30.32 2.08 -5.54
N THR A 230 30.62 1.63 -4.33
CA THR A 230 30.73 2.50 -3.15
C THR A 230 31.96 3.42 -3.19
N ALA A 231 32.90 3.23 -4.11
CA ALA A 231 34.09 4.07 -4.27
C ALA A 231 33.84 5.29 -5.20
N VAL A 232 32.72 5.31 -5.92
CA VAL A 232 32.42 6.39 -6.88
C VAL A 232 32.01 7.68 -6.16
N GLY A 233 32.59 8.79 -6.58
CA GLY A 233 32.28 10.14 -6.13
C GLY A 233 33.06 10.55 -4.89
N ASP A 234 33.34 11.85 -4.83
CA ASP A 234 33.94 12.50 -3.66
C ASP A 234 32.82 13.18 -2.86
N PHE A 235 32.68 12.77 -1.61
CA PHE A 235 31.62 13.24 -0.72
C PHE A 235 32.23 13.80 0.57
N PRO A 236 31.76 14.97 1.04
CA PRO A 236 32.30 15.58 2.28
C PRO A 236 31.95 14.75 3.53
N ASN A 237 30.89 13.97 3.47
CA ASN A 237 30.44 13.07 4.52
C ASN A 237 30.08 11.70 3.92
N GLU A 238 30.22 10.63 4.72
CA GLU A 238 29.75 9.31 4.29
C GLU A 238 28.23 9.22 4.33
N ALA A 239 27.60 9.80 5.35
CA ALA A 239 26.15 9.84 5.44
C ALA A 239 25.62 11.24 5.75
N THR A 240 24.42 11.54 5.25
CA THR A 240 23.63 12.71 5.65
C THR A 240 22.25 12.24 6.07
N VAL A 241 21.86 12.57 7.31
CA VAL A 241 20.46 12.43 7.70
C VAL A 241 19.68 13.62 7.17
N ILE A 242 18.51 13.38 6.61
CA ILE A 242 17.62 14.41 6.03
C ILE A 242 16.29 14.40 6.78
N ILE A 243 15.90 15.56 7.30
CA ILE A 243 14.63 15.79 7.98
C ILE A 243 13.87 16.93 7.29
N PRO A 244 12.88 16.65 6.44
CA PRO A 244 11.89 17.64 6.06
C PRO A 244 11.00 17.99 7.25
N VAL A 245 10.76 19.28 7.50
CA VAL A 245 9.95 19.70 8.64
C VAL A 245 9.03 20.87 8.26
N LYS A 246 7.83 20.86 8.84
CA LYS A 246 6.91 22.00 8.84
C LYS A 246 6.05 21.93 10.10
N ASN A 247 6.13 22.95 10.95
CA ASN A 247 5.33 23.09 12.17
C ASN A 247 5.47 21.86 13.09
N ARG A 248 6.67 21.64 13.63
CA ARG A 248 7.01 20.53 14.53
C ARG A 248 7.87 20.98 15.74
N ALA A 249 7.61 22.19 16.27
CA ALA A 249 8.36 22.73 17.42
C ALA A 249 8.38 21.77 18.62
N ARG A 250 7.32 20.98 18.81
CA ARG A 250 7.19 19.98 19.89
C ARG A 250 8.14 18.78 19.76
N THR A 251 8.47 18.38 18.54
CA THR A 251 9.09 17.05 18.29
C THR A 251 10.46 17.11 17.64
N ILE A 252 10.74 18.17 16.87
CA ILE A 252 11.97 18.26 16.06
C ILE A 252 13.24 18.23 16.91
N GLY A 253 13.20 18.77 18.13
CA GLY A 253 14.34 18.75 19.04
C GLY A 253 14.78 17.33 19.39
N ASP A 254 13.83 16.45 19.70
CA ASP A 254 14.10 15.03 20.01
C ASP A 254 14.65 14.30 18.79
N ALA A 255 14.07 14.53 17.61
CA ALA A 255 14.52 13.94 16.36
C ALA A 255 16.00 14.32 16.07
N ILE A 256 16.34 15.61 16.15
CA ILE A 256 17.70 16.11 15.98
C ILE A 256 18.65 15.48 17.01
N GLN A 257 18.26 15.40 18.27
CA GLN A 257 19.09 14.82 19.32
C GLN A 257 19.36 13.33 19.06
N SER A 258 18.37 12.58 18.55
CA SER A 258 18.55 11.17 18.20
C SER A 258 19.57 10.94 17.07
N VAL A 259 19.74 11.94 16.19
CA VAL A 259 20.77 11.95 15.14
C VAL A 259 22.12 12.34 15.70
N LEU A 260 22.20 13.43 16.45
CA LEU A 260 23.47 13.95 16.98
C LEU A 260 24.13 13.01 18.00
N SER A 261 23.36 12.09 18.58
CA SER A 261 23.85 11.04 19.47
C SER A 261 24.29 9.75 18.75
N GLN A 262 24.33 9.74 17.40
CA GLN A 262 24.81 8.57 16.68
C GLN A 262 26.33 8.39 16.79
N GLU A 263 26.73 7.14 17.01
CA GLU A 263 28.13 6.72 17.07
C GLU A 263 28.50 5.98 15.78
N THR A 264 29.47 6.52 15.02
CA THR A 264 29.88 6.01 13.71
C THR A 264 31.40 6.04 13.54
N ASP A 265 31.93 5.14 12.70
CA ASP A 265 33.33 5.12 12.28
C ASP A 265 33.63 6.05 11.08
N PHE A 266 32.66 6.85 10.65
CA PHE A 266 32.72 7.75 9.51
C PHE A 266 32.10 9.11 9.83
N PRO A 267 32.46 10.17 9.06
CA PRO A 267 31.85 11.48 9.22
C PRO A 267 30.42 11.48 8.68
N PHE A 268 29.49 12.09 9.42
CA PHE A 268 28.13 12.35 8.99
C PHE A 268 27.67 13.76 9.35
N ASN A 269 26.63 14.21 8.71
CA ASN A 269 25.94 15.46 9.03
C ASN A 269 24.41 15.31 8.97
N LEU A 270 23.72 16.36 9.41
CA LEU A 270 22.26 16.47 9.41
C LEU A 270 21.84 17.69 8.58
N ILE A 271 20.95 17.48 7.64
CA ILE A 271 20.27 18.55 6.86
C ILE A 271 18.80 18.56 7.25
N VAL A 272 18.35 19.64 7.83
CA VAL A 272 16.94 19.91 8.13
C VAL A 272 16.40 20.90 7.10
N VAL A 273 15.35 20.53 6.39
CA VAL A 273 14.67 21.42 5.45
C VAL A 273 13.41 21.96 6.10
N ASP A 274 13.47 23.19 6.59
CA ASP A 274 12.33 23.89 7.22
C ASP A 274 11.45 24.52 6.13
N ASN A 275 10.35 23.84 5.83
CA ASN A 275 9.41 24.26 4.79
C ASN A 275 8.44 25.33 5.32
N HIS A 276 8.99 26.49 5.69
CA HIS A 276 8.25 27.66 6.15
C HIS A 276 7.37 27.41 7.40
N SER A 277 7.98 26.95 8.47
CA SER A 277 7.31 26.77 9.76
C SER A 277 6.92 28.11 10.39
N THR A 278 5.84 28.10 11.19
CA THR A 278 5.25 29.29 11.84
C THR A 278 4.91 29.08 13.31
N ASP A 279 5.30 27.94 13.89
CA ASP A 279 4.94 27.52 15.25
C ASP A 279 6.11 27.59 16.27
N GLY A 280 7.22 28.25 15.91
CA GLY A 280 8.45 28.28 16.70
C GLY A 280 9.49 27.23 16.28
N THR A 281 9.21 26.39 15.30
CA THR A 281 10.17 25.41 14.77
C THR A 281 11.42 26.09 14.20
N THR A 282 11.28 27.17 13.42
CA THR A 282 12.40 27.91 12.81
C THR A 282 13.34 28.49 13.85
N GLU A 283 12.80 29.09 14.90
CA GLU A 283 13.58 29.67 16.01
C GLU A 283 14.39 28.58 16.76
N LEU A 284 13.75 27.44 17.03
CA LEU A 284 14.40 26.29 17.67
C LEU A 284 15.53 25.75 16.79
N LEU A 285 15.30 25.57 15.49
CA LEU A 285 16.30 25.11 14.54
C LEU A 285 17.49 26.04 14.45
N THR A 286 17.25 27.36 14.46
CA THR A 286 18.30 28.38 14.46
C THR A 286 19.18 28.27 15.71
N GLN A 287 18.57 28.11 16.89
CA GLN A 287 19.32 27.93 18.14
C GLN A 287 20.17 26.65 18.13
N LEU A 288 19.60 25.52 17.67
CA LEU A 288 20.28 24.25 17.59
C LEU A 288 21.45 24.28 16.60
N SER A 289 21.33 24.97 15.48
CA SER A 289 22.37 25.05 14.45
C SER A 289 23.60 25.86 14.91
N ILE A 290 23.41 26.86 15.78
CA ILE A 290 24.53 27.61 16.39
C ILE A 290 25.41 26.71 17.27
N SER A 291 24.79 25.75 17.96
CA SER A 291 25.46 24.87 18.91
C SER A 291 26.02 23.60 18.30
N ASN A 292 25.65 23.26 17.06
CA ASN A 292 25.97 21.98 16.42
C ASN A 292 26.45 22.17 14.98
N ASN A 293 27.74 22.08 14.77
CA ASN A 293 28.37 22.24 13.44
C ASN A 293 27.97 21.14 12.43
N GLN A 294 27.42 20.02 12.88
CA GLN A 294 26.90 18.93 12.03
C GLN A 294 25.51 19.25 11.47
N LEU A 295 24.78 20.22 12.06
CA LEU A 295 23.43 20.58 11.66
C LEU A 295 23.43 21.74 10.66
N SER A 296 22.89 21.50 9.47
CA SER A 296 22.59 22.53 8.48
C SER A 296 21.07 22.69 8.35
N VAL A 297 20.59 23.93 8.46
CA VAL A 297 19.17 24.26 8.27
C VAL A 297 18.99 24.97 6.94
N ILE A 298 18.06 24.51 6.12
CA ILE A 298 17.73 25.07 4.82
C ILE A 298 16.27 25.48 4.82
N THR A 299 16.02 26.78 4.55
CA THR A 299 14.67 27.25 4.25
C THR A 299 14.57 27.41 2.73
N PRO A 300 13.66 26.67 2.05
CA PRO A 300 13.49 26.80 0.60
C PRO A 300 13.13 28.23 0.19
N SER A 301 13.63 28.70 -0.95
CA SER A 301 13.17 29.95 -1.55
C SER A 301 11.75 29.86 -2.14
N ARG A 302 11.30 28.64 -2.43
CA ARG A 302 9.96 28.30 -2.96
C ARG A 302 9.03 27.95 -1.82
N GLN A 303 7.73 28.25 -1.98
CA GLN A 303 6.68 27.93 -0.99
C GLN A 303 5.80 26.76 -1.43
N ASP A 304 6.02 26.21 -2.61
CA ASP A 304 5.24 25.13 -3.22
C ASP A 304 5.91 23.74 -3.11
N LEU A 305 6.90 23.59 -2.21
CA LEU A 305 7.52 22.29 -2.00
C LEU A 305 6.64 21.41 -1.13
N GLY A 306 6.42 20.17 -1.60
CA GLY A 306 5.98 19.06 -0.78
C GLY A 306 7.17 18.42 -0.04
N ILE A 307 6.90 17.31 0.67
CA ILE A 307 7.94 16.53 1.35
C ILE A 307 9.01 16.07 0.36
N GLY A 308 8.58 15.54 -0.82
CA GLY A 308 9.50 15.11 -1.87
C GLY A 308 10.36 16.25 -2.43
N GLY A 309 9.80 17.46 -2.59
CA GLY A 309 10.57 18.63 -3.00
C GLY A 309 11.63 19.03 -1.98
N CYS A 310 11.33 18.92 -0.68
CA CYS A 310 12.30 19.13 0.38
C CYS A 310 13.44 18.09 0.36
N TRP A 311 13.09 16.83 0.10
CA TRP A 311 14.05 15.76 -0.09
C TRP A 311 14.96 16.02 -1.30
N ASP A 312 14.39 16.40 -2.46
CA ASP A 312 15.17 16.68 -3.67
C ASP A 312 16.12 17.87 -3.47
N LEU A 313 15.69 18.89 -2.75
CA LEU A 313 16.55 20.01 -2.36
C LEU A 313 17.72 19.56 -1.48
N ALA A 314 17.47 18.72 -0.48
CA ALA A 314 18.51 18.25 0.44
C ALA A 314 19.52 17.31 -0.21
N ILE A 315 19.09 16.35 -1.03
CA ILE A 315 20.03 15.43 -1.72
C ILE A 315 20.92 16.14 -2.74
N ARG A 316 20.47 17.26 -3.31
CA ARG A 316 21.26 18.10 -4.22
C ARG A 316 22.17 19.10 -3.51
N HIS A 317 22.04 19.25 -2.20
CA HIS A 317 22.90 20.15 -1.43
C HIS A 317 24.37 19.68 -1.49
N PRO A 318 25.35 20.62 -1.64
CA PRO A 318 26.78 20.26 -1.71
C PRO A 318 27.32 19.47 -0.51
N HIS A 319 26.74 19.67 0.66
CA HIS A 319 27.11 18.96 1.90
C HIS A 319 26.40 17.61 2.07
N CYS A 320 25.55 17.19 1.13
CA CYS A 320 24.94 15.87 1.20
C CYS A 320 25.96 14.79 1.00
N GLY A 321 26.01 13.82 1.90
CA GLY A 321 26.93 12.70 1.93
C GLY A 321 26.64 11.63 0.87
N ARG A 322 27.47 10.60 0.87
CA ARG A 322 27.37 9.44 -0.02
C ARG A 322 26.02 8.72 0.13
N TYR A 323 25.52 8.65 1.36
CA TYR A 323 24.22 8.05 1.68
C TYR A 323 23.30 9.08 2.30
N ALA A 324 22.11 9.25 1.73
CA ALA A 324 21.04 10.09 2.25
C ALA A 324 20.09 9.23 3.08
N VAL A 325 19.92 9.52 4.37
CA VAL A 325 19.19 8.69 5.33
C VAL A 325 17.99 9.43 5.89
N GLN A 326 16.81 8.79 5.90
CA GLN A 326 15.58 9.37 6.41
C GLN A 326 15.55 9.43 7.93
N LEU A 327 15.03 10.54 8.45
CA LEU A 327 14.34 10.60 9.72
C LEU A 327 13.15 11.56 9.60
N ASP A 328 11.98 11.15 10.09
CA ASP A 328 10.81 12.03 10.15
C ASP A 328 10.90 12.95 11.37
N SER A 329 10.34 14.15 11.27
CA SER A 329 10.52 15.22 12.25
C SER A 329 9.86 14.97 13.61
N ASP A 330 9.10 13.90 13.74
CA ASP A 330 8.39 13.47 14.95
C ASP A 330 8.82 12.09 15.45
N ASP A 331 9.78 11.44 14.77
CA ASP A 331 10.30 10.10 15.07
C ASP A 331 11.73 10.10 15.62
N LEU A 332 12.24 8.92 15.99
CA LEU A 332 13.58 8.75 16.56
C LEU A 332 14.31 7.53 15.96
N TYR A 333 15.63 7.58 15.90
CA TYR A 333 16.41 6.36 15.77
C TYR A 333 16.37 5.55 17.09
N SER A 334 16.36 4.22 16.97
CA SER A 334 16.16 3.34 18.13
C SER A 334 17.38 3.19 19.04
N GLY A 335 18.55 3.65 18.60
CA GLY A 335 19.79 3.55 19.38
C GLY A 335 20.97 4.25 18.71
N PRO A 336 22.14 4.29 19.38
CA PRO A 336 23.29 5.08 18.94
C PRO A 336 23.97 4.54 17.67
N HIS A 337 23.72 3.31 17.28
CA HIS A 337 24.38 2.66 16.14
C HIS A 337 23.47 2.47 14.92
N THR A 338 22.30 3.13 14.88
CA THR A 338 21.38 3.02 13.74
C THR A 338 22.03 3.44 12.42
N LEU A 339 22.70 4.59 12.41
CA LEU A 339 23.35 5.13 11.21
C LEU A 339 24.53 4.24 10.76
N GLN A 340 25.33 3.72 11.72
CA GLN A 340 26.39 2.76 11.44
C GLN A 340 25.84 1.52 10.73
N ARG A 341 24.78 0.92 11.27
CA ARG A 341 24.16 -0.28 10.70
C ARG A 341 23.65 -0.07 9.28
N ILE A 342 23.06 1.10 9.01
CA ILE A 342 22.57 1.45 7.66
C ILE A 342 23.73 1.53 6.68
N VAL A 343 24.81 2.22 7.03
CA VAL A 343 25.98 2.37 6.15
C VAL A 343 26.72 1.05 5.95
N ASP A 344 26.83 0.23 6.99
CA ASP A 344 27.44 -1.11 6.89
C ASP A 344 26.64 -2.02 5.96
N THR A 345 25.29 -1.92 5.97
CA THR A 345 24.44 -2.64 5.01
C THR A 345 24.73 -2.20 3.55
N PHE A 346 24.86 -0.90 3.29
CA PHE A 346 25.28 -0.41 1.97
C PHE A 346 26.63 -0.96 1.52
N ARG A 347 27.62 -0.93 2.43
CA ARG A 347 29.00 -1.39 2.15
C ARG A 347 29.03 -2.90 1.86
N HIS A 348 28.31 -3.68 2.66
CA HIS A 348 28.29 -5.13 2.57
C HIS A 348 27.46 -5.63 1.36
N GLU A 349 26.23 -5.12 1.20
CA GLU A 349 25.31 -5.61 0.18
C GLU A 349 25.47 -4.90 -1.15
N ARG A 350 26.18 -3.77 -1.20
CA ARG A 350 26.37 -2.94 -2.38
C ARG A 350 25.05 -2.59 -3.07
N CYS A 351 24.05 -2.26 -2.28
CA CYS A 351 22.68 -1.92 -2.67
C CYS A 351 22.52 -0.41 -2.89
N ALA A 352 21.54 0.01 -3.68
CA ALA A 352 21.27 1.44 -3.93
C ALA A 352 20.29 2.07 -2.95
N MET A 353 19.57 1.25 -2.20
CA MET A 353 18.64 1.66 -1.15
C MET A 353 18.69 0.65 -0.02
N VAL A 354 18.63 1.14 1.22
CA VAL A 354 18.43 0.31 2.42
C VAL A 354 17.08 0.66 3.02
N VAL A 355 16.31 -0.35 3.39
CA VAL A 355 15.04 -0.20 4.09
C VAL A 355 15.14 -0.91 5.44
N GLY A 356 14.91 -0.16 6.51
CA GLY A 356 14.90 -0.66 7.88
C GLY A 356 13.55 -1.18 8.33
N SER A 357 13.48 -1.51 9.59
CA SER A 357 12.28 -1.88 10.32
C SER A 357 12.05 -0.90 11.48
N TYR A 358 10.81 -0.73 11.87
CA TYR A 358 10.45 0.22 12.91
C TYR A 358 9.52 -0.38 13.95
N ARG A 359 9.51 0.22 15.11
CA ARG A 359 8.60 -0.10 16.21
C ARG A 359 7.62 1.05 16.41
N LEU A 360 6.34 0.73 16.39
CA LEU A 360 5.29 1.67 16.73
C LEU A 360 5.30 1.95 18.23
N CYS A 361 5.29 3.21 18.62
CA CYS A 361 5.28 3.61 20.03
C CYS A 361 4.52 4.93 20.25
N ASN A 362 4.20 5.21 21.50
CA ASN A 362 3.74 6.53 21.94
C ASN A 362 4.95 7.44 22.33
N PHE A 363 4.69 8.65 22.84
CA PHE A 363 5.74 9.57 23.29
C PHE A 363 6.51 9.09 24.53
N ALA A 364 5.96 8.17 25.33
CA ALA A 364 6.66 7.51 26.42
C ALA A 364 7.52 6.33 25.94
N LEU A 365 7.58 6.11 24.62
CA LEU A 365 8.26 5.01 23.94
C LEU A 365 7.70 3.62 24.30
N GLU A 366 6.49 3.56 24.81
CA GLU A 366 5.75 2.32 25.02
C GLU A 366 5.27 1.78 23.67
N THR A 367 5.45 0.48 23.47
CA THR A 367 5.08 -0.17 22.21
C THR A 367 3.56 -0.18 22.00
N LEU A 368 3.12 0.23 20.83
CA LEU A 368 1.73 0.16 20.38
C LEU A 368 1.51 -1.02 19.42
N PRO A 369 0.34 -1.66 19.42
CA PRO A 369 0.03 -2.71 18.43
C PRO A 369 0.13 -2.20 16.97
N PRO A 370 0.55 -3.04 16.02
CA PRO A 370 1.01 -4.42 16.15
C PRO A 370 2.44 -4.59 16.66
N GLY A 371 3.15 -3.54 17.03
CA GLY A 371 4.50 -3.56 17.57
C GLY A 371 5.56 -3.28 16.52
N VAL A 372 6.31 -4.29 16.11
CA VAL A 372 7.37 -4.15 15.11
C VAL A 372 6.79 -4.34 13.71
N ILE A 373 7.15 -3.43 12.81
CA ILE A 373 6.84 -3.49 11.38
C ILE A 373 8.17 -3.75 10.64
N ASP A 374 8.38 -4.98 10.24
CA ASP A 374 9.66 -5.43 9.67
C ASP A 374 9.60 -5.78 8.18
N HIS A 375 8.42 -5.84 7.60
CA HIS A 375 8.22 -6.18 6.18
C HIS A 375 9.03 -7.42 5.74
N ARG A 376 8.95 -8.51 6.53
CA ARG A 376 9.68 -9.77 6.23
C ARG A 376 9.24 -10.43 4.94
N GLU A 377 8.06 -10.08 4.44
CA GLU A 377 7.60 -10.48 3.11
C GLU A 377 8.43 -9.85 1.98
N TRP A 378 9.17 -8.79 2.26
CA TRP A 378 10.09 -8.21 1.29
C TRP A 378 11.47 -8.85 1.38
N THR A 379 11.65 -9.93 0.66
CA THR A 379 12.92 -10.67 0.60
C THR A 379 13.87 -10.10 -0.47
N ALA A 380 15.14 -10.47 -0.41
CA ALA A 380 16.13 -10.09 -1.43
C ALA A 380 15.78 -10.67 -2.81
N GLU A 381 15.13 -11.86 -2.84
CA GLU A 381 14.83 -12.58 -4.08
C GLU A 381 13.60 -12.02 -4.80
N ASN A 382 12.61 -11.47 -4.08
CA ASN A 382 11.33 -11.05 -4.68
C ASN A 382 10.83 -9.68 -4.20
N GLY A 383 11.53 -9.00 -3.30
CA GLY A 383 11.10 -7.71 -2.74
C GLY A 383 10.81 -6.65 -3.79
N MET A 384 11.60 -6.61 -4.86
CA MET A 384 11.41 -5.69 -5.98
C MET A 384 10.06 -5.88 -6.71
N ASN A 385 9.55 -7.11 -6.75
CA ASN A 385 8.24 -7.41 -7.34
C ASN A 385 7.13 -7.19 -6.31
N ASN A 386 7.35 -7.64 -5.07
CA ASN A 386 6.41 -7.50 -3.99
C ASN A 386 6.14 -6.02 -3.61
N ALA A 387 7.09 -5.13 -3.86
CA ALA A 387 6.92 -3.68 -3.72
C ALA A 387 5.73 -3.11 -4.51
N LEU A 388 5.34 -3.75 -5.61
CA LEU A 388 4.17 -3.35 -6.40
C LEU A 388 2.84 -3.81 -5.77
N ARG A 389 2.87 -4.83 -4.90
CA ARG A 389 1.71 -5.35 -4.21
C ARG A 389 1.34 -4.54 -2.97
N ILE A 390 2.33 -4.03 -2.25
CA ILE A 390 2.15 -3.37 -0.95
C ILE A 390 2.12 -1.84 -1.07
N ASN A 391 1.56 -1.17 -0.07
CA ASN A 391 1.39 0.28 -0.07
C ASN A 391 2.50 1.06 0.64
N GLY A 392 3.48 0.40 1.23
CA GLY A 392 4.59 1.02 1.94
C GLY A 392 5.87 0.24 1.79
N LEU A 393 7.01 0.88 2.05
CA LEU A 393 8.33 0.28 1.91
C LEU A 393 9.04 0.05 3.25
N GLY A 394 8.47 0.52 4.36
CA GLY A 394 9.10 0.51 5.69
C GLY A 394 9.87 1.78 6.01
N ALA A 395 10.47 1.83 7.20
CA ALA A 395 11.27 2.95 7.69
C ALA A 395 12.42 2.43 8.60
N PRO A 396 13.56 3.17 8.71
CA PRO A 396 13.93 4.30 7.87
C PRO A 396 14.31 3.83 6.46
N ARG A 397 14.25 4.74 5.49
CA ARG A 397 14.78 4.53 4.15
C ARG A 397 16.09 5.30 4.00
N ALA A 398 17.06 4.67 3.35
CA ALA A 398 18.31 5.31 3.02
C ALA A 398 18.67 5.04 1.56
N PHE A 399 19.32 6.00 0.91
CA PHE A 399 19.54 6.01 -0.52
C PHE A 399 21.00 6.30 -0.85
N TYR A 400 21.54 5.59 -1.85
CA TYR A 400 22.83 5.95 -2.42
C TYR A 400 22.68 7.24 -3.24
N THR A 401 23.32 8.30 -2.80
CA THR A 401 23.12 9.67 -3.32
C THR A 401 23.30 9.81 -4.83
N PRO A 402 24.28 9.18 -5.50
CA PRO A 402 24.38 9.27 -6.95
C PRO A 402 23.14 8.76 -7.68
N VAL A 403 22.59 7.62 -7.25
CA VAL A 403 21.39 7.01 -7.85
C VAL A 403 20.15 7.86 -7.60
N ILE A 404 19.95 8.32 -6.36
CA ILE A 404 18.76 9.12 -6.05
C ILE A 404 18.80 10.53 -6.69
N ARG A 405 19.97 11.09 -6.92
CA ARG A 405 20.13 12.35 -7.68
C ARG A 405 19.77 12.20 -9.17
N GLU A 406 20.02 11.04 -9.75
CA GLU A 406 19.61 10.72 -11.13
C GLU A 406 18.08 10.58 -11.23
N ILE A 407 17.45 9.87 -10.30
CA ILE A 407 16.01 9.62 -10.30
C ILE A 407 15.23 10.89 -9.92
N GLY A 408 15.63 11.57 -8.84
CA GLY A 408 14.94 12.70 -8.24
C GLY A 408 13.68 12.31 -7.47
N PHE A 409 13.27 13.13 -6.51
CA PHE A 409 12.00 12.98 -5.80
C PHE A 409 10.89 13.76 -6.50
N PRO A 410 9.69 13.19 -6.68
CA PRO A 410 8.54 13.98 -7.13
C PRO A 410 8.13 15.00 -6.05
N ASN A 411 7.76 16.20 -6.48
CA ASN A 411 7.37 17.28 -5.56
C ASN A 411 5.94 17.09 -5.04
N VAL A 412 5.75 16.09 -4.20
CA VAL A 412 4.47 15.75 -3.55
C VAL A 412 4.69 15.57 -2.04
N SER A 413 3.60 15.54 -1.27
CA SER A 413 3.64 15.30 0.18
C SER A 413 3.13 13.90 0.58
N TYR A 414 2.96 12.99 -0.38
CA TYR A 414 2.57 11.60 -0.14
C TYR A 414 3.03 10.72 -1.31
N GLY A 415 3.70 9.60 -0.98
CA GLY A 415 4.15 8.62 -1.96
C GLY A 415 5.40 9.01 -2.74
N GLU A 416 6.10 10.09 -2.37
CA GLU A 416 7.38 10.51 -2.93
C GLU A 416 8.46 9.44 -2.73
N ASP A 417 8.49 8.85 -1.55
CA ASP A 417 9.38 7.76 -1.15
C ASP A 417 9.06 6.46 -1.90
N TYR A 418 7.76 6.17 -2.06
CA TYR A 418 7.31 5.02 -2.82
C TYR A 418 7.70 5.13 -4.29
N ALA A 419 7.53 6.31 -4.90
CA ALA A 419 7.91 6.57 -6.29
C ALA A 419 9.40 6.26 -6.54
N VAL A 420 10.29 6.77 -5.70
CA VAL A 420 11.73 6.53 -5.85
C VAL A 420 12.12 5.09 -5.49
N GLY A 421 11.48 4.50 -4.47
CA GLY A 421 11.75 3.13 -4.05
C GLY A 421 11.45 2.11 -5.14
N ILE A 422 10.30 2.19 -5.82
CA ILE A 422 9.96 1.29 -6.92
C ILE A 422 10.87 1.53 -8.14
N ALA A 423 11.25 2.79 -8.43
CA ALA A 423 12.17 3.12 -9.52
C ALA A 423 13.59 2.56 -9.28
N ILE A 424 14.10 2.64 -8.03
CA ILE A 424 15.37 2.02 -7.64
C ILE A 424 15.28 0.49 -7.76
N SER A 425 14.19 -0.10 -7.24
CA SER A 425 14.00 -1.55 -7.19
C SER A 425 13.92 -2.22 -8.57
N ARG A 426 13.67 -1.45 -9.62
CA ARG A 426 13.71 -1.93 -11.00
C ARG A 426 15.11 -2.25 -11.51
N ARG A 427 16.15 -1.55 -11.00
CA ARG A 427 17.51 -1.61 -11.53
C ARG A 427 18.54 -2.10 -10.55
N TYR A 428 18.36 -1.82 -9.26
CA TYR A 428 19.38 -2.00 -8.24
C TYR A 428 18.92 -2.90 -7.09
N ARG A 429 19.88 -3.54 -6.46
CA ARG A 429 19.65 -4.29 -5.22
C ARG A 429 19.19 -3.35 -4.11
N LEU A 430 18.32 -3.89 -3.27
CA LEU A 430 17.85 -3.27 -2.02
C LEU A 430 18.41 -4.04 -0.83
N GLY A 431 18.97 -3.33 0.14
CA GLY A 431 19.40 -3.89 1.42
C GLY A 431 18.26 -3.85 2.44
N ARG A 432 18.26 -4.81 3.39
CA ARG A 432 17.21 -4.92 4.40
C ARG A 432 17.81 -5.02 5.80
N ILE A 433 17.18 -4.28 6.75
CA ILE A 433 17.47 -4.41 8.18
C ILE A 433 16.16 -4.78 8.88
N TYR A 434 16.04 -6.04 9.28
CA TYR A 434 14.81 -6.57 9.88
C TYR A 434 14.67 -6.27 11.38
N ASP A 435 15.79 -5.99 12.08
CA ASP A 435 15.70 -5.51 13.46
C ASP A 435 15.18 -4.07 13.49
N PRO A 436 14.32 -3.69 14.46
CA PRO A 436 13.80 -2.34 14.53
C PRO A 436 14.90 -1.34 14.90
N ILE A 437 15.27 -0.49 13.94
CA ILE A 437 16.25 0.58 14.06
C ILE A 437 15.64 1.97 14.14
N TYR A 438 14.30 2.04 14.16
CA TYR A 438 13.53 3.27 14.11
C TYR A 438 12.33 3.19 15.06
N LEU A 439 11.98 4.29 15.70
CA LEU A 439 10.84 4.43 16.61
C LEU A 439 9.83 5.39 15.97
N CYS A 440 8.74 4.82 15.45
CA CYS A 440 7.66 5.58 14.86
C CYS A 440 6.68 6.00 15.96
N ARG A 441 6.66 7.30 16.31
CA ARG A 441 5.82 7.84 17.36
C ARG A 441 4.44 8.19 16.85
N ARG A 442 3.40 7.52 17.37
CA ARG A 442 1.99 7.74 16.99
C ARG A 442 1.33 8.79 17.86
N TRP A 443 0.72 9.76 17.23
CA TRP A 443 -0.03 10.85 17.88
C TRP A 443 -0.98 11.55 16.89
N GLU A 444 -1.84 12.42 17.40
CA GLU A 444 -2.84 13.16 16.60
C GLU A 444 -2.24 14.08 15.51
N GLY A 445 -0.98 14.47 15.66
CA GLY A 445 -0.26 15.32 14.69
C GLY A 445 0.40 14.57 13.54
N ASN A 446 0.35 13.23 13.49
CA ASN A 446 0.86 12.50 12.34
C ASN A 446 0.05 12.84 11.08
N SER A 447 0.72 12.98 9.95
CA SER A 447 0.09 13.37 8.67
C SER A 447 -0.92 12.35 8.14
N ASP A 448 -0.87 11.12 8.63
CA ASP A 448 -1.75 9.99 8.28
C ASP A 448 -2.80 9.64 9.36
N ALA A 449 -2.85 10.39 10.49
CA ALA A 449 -3.64 10.01 11.66
C ALA A 449 -5.17 10.09 11.45
N ALA A 450 -5.67 10.95 10.57
CA ALA A 450 -7.11 11.17 10.37
C ALA A 450 -7.42 11.57 8.92
N LEU A 451 -7.15 10.67 7.98
CA LEU A 451 -7.46 10.90 6.58
C LEU A 451 -8.95 10.64 6.30
N SER A 452 -9.60 11.57 5.59
CA SER A 452 -10.94 11.30 5.06
C SER A 452 -10.90 10.19 3.97
N PRO A 453 -12.01 9.45 3.75
CA PRO A 453 -12.08 8.42 2.71
C PRO A 453 -11.66 8.94 1.33
N GLU A 454 -12.00 10.19 0.98
CA GLU A 454 -11.64 10.81 -0.28
C GLU A 454 -10.11 11.02 -0.39
N ARG A 455 -9.46 11.43 0.70
CA ARG A 455 -7.99 11.58 0.71
C ARG A 455 -7.28 10.24 0.62
N VAL A 456 -7.79 9.23 1.31
CA VAL A 456 -7.28 7.84 1.19
C VAL A 456 -7.41 7.35 -0.25
N ALA A 457 -8.58 7.55 -0.88
CA ALA A 457 -8.80 7.20 -2.28
C ALA A 457 -7.85 7.95 -3.21
N ALA A 458 -7.67 9.28 -3.03
CA ALA A 458 -6.76 10.08 -3.84
C ALA A 458 -5.29 9.62 -3.69
N HIS A 459 -4.84 9.32 -2.49
CA HIS A 459 -3.51 8.79 -2.21
C HIS A 459 -3.28 7.43 -2.88
N ASN A 460 -4.25 6.53 -2.77
CA ASN A 460 -4.20 5.23 -3.40
C ASN A 460 -4.20 5.33 -4.93
N HIS A 461 -5.04 6.20 -5.50
CA HIS A 461 -5.07 6.46 -6.94
C HIS A 461 -3.70 6.95 -7.45
N TYR A 462 -3.07 7.87 -6.72
CA TYR A 462 -1.72 8.35 -7.06
C TYR A 462 -0.69 7.21 -7.03
N LYS A 463 -0.64 6.40 -5.97
CA LYS A 463 0.27 5.25 -5.92
C LYS A 463 -0.01 4.21 -7.01
N ASP A 464 -1.27 3.97 -7.35
CA ASP A 464 -1.64 3.09 -8.47
C ASP A 464 -1.15 3.66 -9.81
N SER A 465 -1.16 4.99 -9.99
CA SER A 465 -0.57 5.63 -11.18
C SER A 465 0.96 5.46 -11.24
N LEU A 466 1.65 5.54 -10.11
CA LEU A 466 3.09 5.26 -10.03
C LEU A 466 3.40 3.81 -10.41
N ARG A 467 2.62 2.84 -9.89
CA ARG A 467 2.75 1.42 -10.27
C ARG A 467 2.46 1.20 -11.76
N THR A 468 1.49 1.90 -12.31
CA THR A 468 1.18 1.86 -13.76
C THR A 468 2.39 2.28 -14.59
N GLN A 469 3.02 3.39 -14.22
CA GLN A 469 4.24 3.87 -14.88
C GLN A 469 5.39 2.88 -14.73
N GLU A 470 5.55 2.32 -13.53
CA GLU A 470 6.60 1.35 -13.23
C GLU A 470 6.42 0.04 -14.00
N ILE A 471 5.20 -0.53 -14.05
CA ILE A 471 4.90 -1.73 -14.82
C ILE A 471 5.21 -1.51 -16.31
N ARG A 472 4.81 -0.37 -16.86
CA ARG A 472 5.12 -0.01 -18.26
C ARG A 472 6.62 0.10 -18.52
N ALA A 473 7.35 0.73 -17.58
CA ALA A 473 8.80 0.85 -17.68
C ALA A 473 9.51 -0.52 -17.63
N ARG A 474 9.03 -1.45 -16.78
CA ARG A 474 9.55 -2.82 -16.68
C ARG A 474 9.31 -3.62 -17.97
N LYS A 475 8.10 -3.51 -18.54
CA LYS A 475 7.78 -4.15 -19.84
C LYS A 475 8.71 -3.71 -20.95
N GLN A 476 9.10 -2.44 -20.99
CA GLN A 476 10.03 -1.92 -21.99
C GLN A 476 11.45 -2.46 -21.84
N GLN A 477 11.91 -2.73 -20.61
CA GLN A 477 13.22 -3.33 -20.35
C GLN A 477 13.29 -4.82 -20.75
N GLY A 478 12.22 -5.56 -20.61
CA GLY A 478 12.15 -6.99 -20.99
C GLY A 478 12.03 -7.23 -22.49
N THR A 479 11.92 -6.18 -23.29
CA THR A 479 11.77 -6.25 -24.77
C THR A 479 13.11 -6.01 -25.52
N VAL A 480 14.22 -5.81 -24.79
CA VAL A 480 15.56 -5.58 -25.36
C VAL A 480 16.42 -6.83 -25.31
#